data_60c40dc8a6e3d8b63ef339e223ab6306
#
_entry.id   60c40dc8a6e3d8b63ef339e223ab6306
#
_cell.length_a   1.000
_cell.length_b   1.000
_cell.length_c   1.000
_cell.angle_alpha   90.00
_cell.angle_beta   90.00
_cell.angle_gamma   90.00
#
_symmetry.space_group_name_H-M   'P 1'
#
loop_
_entity.id
_entity.type
_entity.pdbx_description
1 polymer ?
#
loop_
_entity_poly.entity_id
_entity_poly.type
_entity_poly.pdbx_seq_one_letter_code
_entity_poly.pdbx_strand_id
1 'polypeptide(L)'
;MKDYIGRRSMKDMFVEYVSKVKAVEVMQNQIAELEKNIDALDEDIEELEDSGLDRTVEILCKTRNSLNSERLDLEIHVCKLRLWLAEFEKAEQLTR
;
A
#
# COMPACT_ATOMS: atom_id res chain seq x y z
N MET A 1 13.26 -28.33 -20.91
CA MET A 1 13.83 -27.06 -20.64
C MET A 1 13.78 -26.62 -19.23
N LYS A 2 14.45 -27.39 -18.45
CA LYS A 2 14.57 -27.07 -17.06
C LYS A 2 15.26 -25.79 -16.79
N ASP A 3 16.13 -25.37 -17.70
CA ASP A 3 16.91 -24.17 -17.52
C ASP A 3 16.09 -22.91 -17.45
N TYR A 4 14.88 -22.99 -18.00
CA TYR A 4 14.02 -21.80 -17.95
C TYR A 4 13.33 -21.60 -16.64
N ILE A 5 13.27 -22.62 -15.83
CA ILE A 5 12.52 -22.54 -14.57
C ILE A 5 13.14 -21.52 -13.62
N GLY A 6 14.44 -21.49 -13.56
CA GLY A 6 15.13 -20.57 -12.68
C GLY A 6 15.78 -19.40 -13.38
N ARG A 7 15.66 -19.34 -14.69
CA ARG A 7 16.35 -18.31 -15.46
C ARG A 7 15.36 -17.42 -16.18
N ARG A 8 15.45 -16.15 -15.89
CA ARG A 8 14.69 -15.15 -16.59
C ARG A 8 15.63 -14.32 -17.43
N SER A 9 15.17 -13.87 -18.58
CA SER A 9 15.97 -12.95 -19.37
C SER A 9 16.12 -11.62 -18.63
N MET A 10 17.17 -10.86 -18.95
CA MET A 10 17.36 -9.54 -18.38
C MET A 10 16.17 -8.63 -18.67
N LYS A 11 15.59 -8.78 -19.84
CA LYS A 11 14.40 -8.04 -20.25
C LYS A 11 13.21 -8.32 -19.33
N ASP A 12 12.97 -9.61 -19.06
CA ASP A 12 11.87 -10.02 -18.19
C ASP A 12 12.05 -9.51 -16.77
N MET A 13 13.26 -9.58 -16.27
CA MET A 13 13.59 -9.08 -14.94
C MET A 13 13.41 -7.57 -14.84
N PHE A 14 13.80 -6.87 -15.88
CA PHE A 14 13.64 -5.42 -15.95
C PHE A 14 12.16 -5.02 -15.98
N VAL A 15 11.36 -5.74 -16.78
CA VAL A 15 9.92 -5.50 -16.83
C VAL A 15 9.28 -5.73 -15.48
N GLU A 16 9.67 -6.80 -14.79
CA GLU A 16 9.17 -7.08 -13.44
C GLU A 16 9.57 -5.97 -12.46
N TYR A 17 10.80 -5.49 -12.54
CA TYR A 17 11.28 -4.40 -11.71
C TYR A 17 10.42 -3.14 -11.90
N VAL A 18 10.22 -2.73 -13.14
CA VAL A 18 9.43 -1.55 -13.48
C VAL A 18 7.99 -1.71 -13.02
N SER A 19 7.44 -2.90 -13.20
CA SER A 19 6.08 -3.21 -12.73
C SER A 19 5.93 -3.04 -11.22
N LYS A 20 6.91 -3.50 -10.47
CA LYS A 20 6.87 -3.38 -9.00
C LYS A 20 7.08 -1.95 -8.54
N VAL A 21 7.93 -1.19 -9.20
CA VAL A 21 8.10 0.24 -8.92
C VAL A 21 6.78 0.97 -9.12
N LYS A 22 6.11 0.66 -10.23
CA LYS A 22 4.81 1.24 -10.54
C LYS A 22 3.75 0.87 -9.51
N ALA A 23 3.75 -0.39 -9.08
CA ALA A 23 2.82 -0.88 -8.06
C ALA A 23 3.01 -0.13 -6.75
N VAL A 24 4.26 0.09 -6.33
CA VAL A 24 4.55 0.86 -5.12
C VAL A 24 4.00 2.27 -5.24
N GLU A 25 4.22 2.92 -6.36
CA GLU A 25 3.74 4.28 -6.60
C GLU A 25 2.22 4.36 -6.51
N VAL A 26 1.52 3.44 -7.17
CA VAL A 26 0.05 3.38 -7.14
C VAL A 26 -0.44 3.15 -5.70
N MET A 27 0.17 2.21 -4.98
CA MET A 27 -0.23 1.91 -3.60
C MET A 27 0.02 3.08 -2.67
N GLN A 28 1.12 3.80 -2.84
CA GLN A 28 1.41 4.98 -2.03
C GLN A 28 0.38 6.08 -2.27
N ASN A 29 -0.07 6.25 -3.50
CA ASN A 29 -1.13 7.20 -3.81
C ASN A 29 -2.45 6.79 -3.17
N GLN A 30 -2.76 5.50 -3.17
CA GLN A 30 -3.94 4.98 -2.50
C GLN A 30 -3.89 5.19 -0.99
N ILE A 31 -2.72 4.97 -0.39
CA ILE A 31 -2.52 5.21 1.03
C ILE A 31 -2.76 6.68 1.38
N ALA A 32 -2.22 7.59 0.58
CA ALA A 32 -2.41 9.02 0.79
C ALA A 32 -3.89 9.41 0.72
N GLU A 33 -4.62 8.83 -0.22
CA GLU A 33 -6.06 9.06 -0.38
C GLU A 33 -6.84 8.53 0.82
N LEU A 34 -6.49 7.34 1.30
CA LEU A 34 -7.11 6.75 2.48
C LEU A 34 -6.83 7.58 3.73
N GLU A 35 -5.61 8.05 3.91
CA GLU A 35 -5.25 8.90 5.04
C GLU A 35 -6.07 10.20 5.05
N LYS A 36 -6.26 10.78 3.89
CA LYS A 36 -7.07 11.98 3.74
C LYS A 36 -8.52 11.73 4.13
N ASN A 37 -9.07 10.61 3.70
CA ASN A 37 -10.45 10.23 4.02
C ASN A 37 -10.61 9.90 5.50
N ILE A 38 -9.61 9.24 6.10
CA ILE A 38 -9.61 8.93 7.53
C ILE A 38 -9.59 10.23 8.34
N ASP A 39 -8.76 11.19 7.97
CA ASP A 39 -8.68 12.47 8.65
C ASP A 39 -10.01 13.23 8.56
N ALA A 40 -10.67 13.20 7.41
CA ALA A 40 -11.98 13.83 7.24
C ALA A 40 -13.03 13.17 8.13
N LEU A 41 -13.00 11.84 8.23
CA LEU A 41 -13.92 11.10 9.12
C LEU A 41 -13.64 11.40 10.59
N ASP A 42 -12.38 11.53 10.98
CA ASP A 42 -12.02 11.88 12.35
C ASP A 42 -12.55 13.27 12.72
N GLU A 43 -12.47 14.22 11.81
CA GLU A 43 -13.04 15.55 12.03
C GLU A 43 -14.56 15.49 12.18
N ASP A 44 -15.24 14.73 11.33
CA ASP A 44 -16.69 14.57 11.40
C ASP A 44 -17.12 13.90 12.71
N ILE A 45 -16.39 12.88 13.12
CA ILE A 45 -16.65 12.17 14.37
C ILE A 45 -16.52 13.15 15.54
N GLU A 46 -15.44 13.93 15.56
CA GLU A 46 -15.20 14.90 16.61
C GLU A 46 -16.32 15.93 16.70
N GLU A 47 -16.78 16.43 15.56
CA GLU A 47 -17.88 17.41 15.52
C GLU A 47 -19.21 16.82 16.02
N LEU A 48 -19.44 15.54 15.79
CA LEU A 48 -20.71 14.90 16.12
C LEU A 48 -20.73 14.24 17.49
N GLU A 49 -19.60 14.09 18.16
CA GLU A 49 -19.53 13.42 19.46
C GLU A 49 -20.50 13.98 20.49
N ASP A 50 -20.65 15.29 20.54
CA ASP A 50 -21.52 15.95 21.51
C ASP A 50 -22.91 16.27 20.96
N SER A 51 -23.23 15.80 19.77
CA SER A 51 -24.49 16.14 19.11
C SER A 51 -25.70 15.26 19.51
N GLY A 52 -25.43 14.15 20.21
CA GLY A 52 -26.47 13.17 20.55
C GLY A 52 -26.79 12.19 19.41
N LEU A 53 -26.00 12.23 18.31
CA LEU A 53 -26.18 11.34 17.16
C LEU A 53 -25.29 10.10 17.30
N ASP A 54 -25.45 9.38 18.39
CA ASP A 54 -24.58 8.26 18.75
C ASP A 54 -24.50 7.20 17.68
N ARG A 55 -25.62 6.89 17.03
CA ARG A 55 -25.62 5.87 15.98
C ARG A 55 -24.83 6.31 14.76
N THR A 56 -24.94 7.58 14.39
CA THR A 56 -24.20 8.15 13.27
C THR A 56 -22.70 8.11 13.57
N VAL A 57 -22.33 8.49 14.78
CA VAL A 57 -20.93 8.43 15.24
C VAL A 57 -20.41 7.00 15.18
N GLU A 58 -21.20 6.02 15.62
CA GLU A 58 -20.81 4.62 15.57
C GLU A 58 -20.53 4.14 14.14
N ILE A 59 -21.40 4.51 13.20
CA ILE A 59 -21.23 4.16 11.79
C ILE A 59 -19.94 4.78 11.23
N LEU A 60 -19.71 6.05 11.54
CA LEU A 60 -18.51 6.75 11.09
C LEU A 60 -17.24 6.11 11.67
N CYS A 61 -17.27 5.73 12.94
CA CYS A 61 -16.16 5.04 13.58
C CYS A 61 -15.86 3.70 12.90
N LYS A 62 -16.87 2.92 12.57
CA LYS A 62 -16.70 1.65 11.88
C LYS A 62 -16.12 1.85 10.50
N THR A 63 -16.60 2.85 9.77
CA THR A 63 -16.08 3.18 8.44
C THR A 63 -14.61 3.59 8.53
N ARG A 64 -14.29 4.46 9.49
CA ARG A 64 -12.90 4.88 9.72
C ARG A 64 -12.00 3.69 10.01
N ASN A 65 -12.43 2.77 10.86
CA ASN A 65 -11.66 1.58 11.22
C ASN A 65 -11.43 0.67 10.02
N SER A 66 -12.44 0.52 9.15
CA SER A 66 -12.30 -0.25 7.91
C SER A 66 -11.26 0.37 6.98
N LEU A 67 -11.32 1.68 6.80
CA LEU A 67 -10.34 2.39 5.96
C LEU A 67 -8.93 2.30 6.54
N ASN A 68 -8.83 2.37 7.86
CA ASN A 68 -7.54 2.25 8.53
C ASN A 68 -6.92 0.85 8.34
N SER A 69 -7.75 -0.21 8.41
CA SER A 69 -7.28 -1.57 8.13
C SER A 69 -6.81 -1.72 6.70
N GLU A 70 -7.54 -1.15 5.75
CA GLU A 70 -7.17 -1.16 4.35
C GLU A 70 -5.84 -0.43 4.12
N ARG A 71 -5.66 0.71 4.77
CA ARG A 71 -4.41 1.45 4.71
C ARG A 71 -3.24 0.64 5.23
N LEU A 72 -3.41 -0.04 6.37
CA LEU A 72 -2.37 -0.89 6.94
C LEU A 72 -2.00 -2.05 6.03
N ASP A 73 -2.98 -2.68 5.39
CA ASP A 73 -2.72 -3.76 4.44
C ASP A 73 -1.89 -3.27 3.26
N LEU A 74 -2.21 -2.09 2.74
CA LEU A 74 -1.44 -1.49 1.65
C LEU A 74 -0.01 -1.16 2.09
N GLU A 75 0.16 -0.65 3.30
CA GLU A 75 1.50 -0.36 3.84
C GLU A 75 2.35 -1.62 3.94
N ILE A 76 1.76 -2.72 4.37
CA ILE A 76 2.44 -4.01 4.44
C ILE A 76 2.89 -4.45 3.04
N HIS A 77 2.00 -4.32 2.05
CA HIS A 77 2.32 -4.67 0.67
C HIS A 77 3.47 -3.80 0.13
N VAL A 78 3.42 -2.50 0.40
CA VAL A 78 4.48 -1.59 -0.02
C VAL A 78 5.82 -2.00 0.60
N CYS A 79 5.82 -2.34 1.89
CA CYS A 79 7.04 -2.81 2.56
C CYS A 79 7.62 -4.05 1.89
N LYS A 80 6.77 -5.03 1.56
CA LYS A 80 7.20 -6.25 0.89
C LYS A 80 7.79 -5.96 -0.48
N LEU A 81 7.14 -5.09 -1.25
CA LEU A 81 7.63 -4.71 -2.57
C LEU A 81 8.96 -3.96 -2.48
N ARG A 82 9.10 -3.08 -1.51
CA ARG A 82 10.35 -2.35 -1.31
C ARG A 82 11.50 -3.27 -0.94
N LEU A 83 11.24 -4.29 -0.14
CA LEU A 83 12.24 -5.30 0.18
C LEU A 83 12.68 -6.05 -1.07
N TRP A 84 11.73 -6.46 -1.89
CA TRP A 84 12.03 -7.12 -3.16
C TRP A 84 12.88 -6.22 -4.06
N LEU A 85 12.50 -4.95 -4.18
CA LEU A 85 13.22 -3.99 -5.00
C LEU A 85 14.66 -3.77 -4.50
N ALA A 86 14.83 -3.67 -3.19
CA ALA A 86 16.14 -3.49 -2.58
C ALA A 86 17.05 -4.71 -2.86
N GLU A 87 16.49 -5.91 -2.77
CA GLU A 87 17.23 -7.13 -3.08
C GLU A 87 17.59 -7.21 -4.55
N PHE A 88 16.68 -6.82 -5.42
CA PHE A 88 16.94 -6.78 -6.85
C PHE A 88 18.08 -5.83 -7.18
N GLU A 89 18.04 -4.62 -6.65
CA GLU A 89 19.07 -3.61 -6.87
C GLU A 89 20.42 -4.06 -6.34
N LYS A 90 20.42 -4.71 -5.19
CA LYS A 90 21.64 -5.26 -4.60
C LYS A 90 22.23 -6.36 -5.48
N ALA A 91 21.41 -7.26 -5.96
CA ALA A 91 21.84 -8.34 -6.85
C ALA A 91 22.40 -7.77 -8.16
N GLU A 92 21.76 -6.75 -8.70
CA GLU A 92 22.23 -6.09 -9.91
C GLU A 92 23.61 -5.46 -9.72
N GLN A 93 23.83 -4.81 -8.58
CA GLN A 93 25.13 -4.23 -8.26
C GLN A 93 26.22 -5.29 -8.16
N LEU A 94 25.89 -6.45 -7.61
CA LEU A 94 26.87 -7.53 -7.48
C LEU A 94 27.25 -8.17 -8.81
N THR A 95 26.40 -8.05 -9.81
CA THR A 95 26.67 -8.64 -11.13
C THR A 95 27.38 -7.70 -12.09
N ARG A 96 27.60 -6.47 -11.69
CA ARG A 96 28.39 -5.52 -12.45
C ARG A 96 29.90 -5.68 -12.17
#